data_b5226409ae93050616c2ef7f1ba85100
#
_entry.id   b5226409ae93050616c2ef7f1ba85100
#
_cell.length_a   1.000
_cell.length_b   1.000
_cell.length_c   1.000
_cell.angle_alpha   90.00
_cell.angle_beta   90.00
_cell.angle_gamma   90.00
#
_symmetry.space_group_name_H-M   'P 1'
#
loop_
_entity.id
_entity.type
_entity.pdbx_description
1 polymer ?
#
loop_
_entity_poly.entity_id
_entity_poly.type
_entity_poly.pdbx_seq_one_letter_code
_entity_poly.pdbx_strand_id
1 'polypeptide(L)'
;ADLPFIDEDEAPEPDLPEPELVRMSGWRVLIFQNREYAKAQRAFNLACSQLGRNDIDIKLEGPLNKVMVGNYRTENEAKRAAESIERWYPNAFKVRAMVHLPSDR
;
A
#
# COMPACT_ATOMS: atom_id res chain seq x y z
N ALA A 1 5.58 -38.53 19.37
CA ALA A 1 5.36 -37.95 19.11
C ALA A 1 5.07 -37.15 18.72
N ASP A 2 4.89 -36.97 18.85
CA ASP A 2 4.66 -36.17 18.57
C ASP A 2 4.34 -35.41 18.13
N LEU A 3 4.18 -35.01 18.11
CA LEU A 3 3.90 -34.17 17.72
C LEU A 3 3.36 -33.54 17.57
N PRO A 4 3.11 -33.16 17.58
CA PRO A 4 2.57 -32.44 17.32
C PRO A 4 2.47 -31.39 17.48
N PHE A 5 2.56 -30.93 17.68
CA PHE A 5 2.63 -29.98 17.74
C PHE A 5 2.47 -29.18 16.98
N ILE A 6 2.89 -29.01 16.72
CA ILE A 6 2.80 -28.26 15.73
C ILE A 6 1.61 -27.57 15.60
N ASP A 7 0.71 -28.14 15.63
CA ASP A 7 -0.44 -27.54 15.52
C ASP A 7 -0.71 -26.45 16.33
N GLU A 8 -0.12 -26.41 17.41
CA GLU A 8 -0.34 -25.36 18.23
C GLU A 8 0.09 -24.17 17.66
N ASP A 9 1.12 -24.24 17.03
CA ASP A 9 1.63 -23.09 16.46
C ASP A 9 0.73 -22.64 15.45
N GLU A 10 0.13 -23.52 14.83
CA GLU A 10 -0.68 -23.14 13.86
C GLU A 10 -2.02 -22.93 14.30
N ALA A 11 -2.24 -23.06 15.50
CA ALA A 11 -3.54 -22.85 16.03
C ALA A 11 -4.06 -21.58 15.53
N PRO A 12 -5.26 -21.50 15.24
CA PRO A 12 -5.84 -20.28 14.78
C PRO A 12 -5.62 -19.22 15.79
N GLU A 13 -5.36 -18.06 15.31
CA GLU A 13 -5.22 -17.01 16.17
C GLU A 13 -6.38 -16.90 16.99
N PRO A 14 -6.22 -16.49 18.18
CA PRO A 14 -7.37 -16.26 19.00
C PRO A 14 -8.24 -15.31 18.28
N ASP A 15 -9.46 -15.36 18.53
CA ASP A 15 -10.35 -14.51 17.90
C ASP A 15 -10.18 -13.11 18.29
N LEU A 16 -9.02 -12.57 18.18
CA LEU A 16 -8.84 -11.18 18.39
C LEU A 16 -9.41 -10.48 17.21
N PRO A 17 -10.22 -9.52 17.40
CA PRO A 17 -10.77 -8.81 16.27
C PRO A 17 -9.67 -8.08 15.56
N GLU A 18 -9.62 -8.17 14.27
CA GLU A 18 -8.71 -7.37 13.54
C GLU A 18 -9.31 -6.03 13.35
N PRO A 19 -8.52 -5.00 13.28
CA PRO A 19 -9.06 -3.68 13.06
C PRO A 19 -9.79 -3.69 11.73
N GLU A 20 -10.97 -3.21 11.73
CA GLU A 20 -11.74 -3.15 10.54
C GLU A 20 -11.26 -1.97 9.74
N LEU A 21 -10.92 -2.18 8.49
CA LEU A 21 -10.48 -1.11 7.63
C LEU A 21 -11.68 -0.41 7.04
N VAL A 22 -11.66 0.89 7.12
CA VAL A 22 -12.76 1.70 6.62
C VAL A 22 -12.27 2.48 5.42
N ARG A 23 -13.08 2.53 4.39
CA ARG A 23 -12.75 3.28 3.20
C ARG A 23 -13.07 4.74 3.46
N MET A 24 -12.12 5.61 3.22
CA MET A 24 -12.33 7.03 3.46
C MET A 24 -11.46 7.83 2.51
N SER A 25 -11.75 9.11 2.41
CA SER A 25 -10.94 10.01 1.61
C SER A 25 -9.62 10.24 2.35
N GLY A 26 -8.55 10.15 1.67
CA GLY A 26 -7.24 10.37 2.27
C GLY A 26 -6.22 10.70 1.21
N TRP A 27 -5.01 10.21 1.39
CA TRP A 27 -3.90 10.56 0.52
C TRP A 27 -3.06 9.35 0.25
N ARG A 28 -2.49 9.30 -0.93
CA ARG A 28 -1.55 8.25 -1.31
C ARG A 28 -0.37 8.91 -2.01
N VAL A 29 0.68 8.15 -2.28
CA VAL A 29 1.83 8.67 -2.98
C VAL A 29 1.88 8.02 -4.36
N LEU A 30 1.83 8.84 -5.41
CA LEU A 30 1.89 8.36 -6.78
C LEU A 30 3.35 8.29 -7.19
N ILE A 31 3.82 7.13 -7.61
CA ILE A 31 5.22 6.96 -7.98
C ILE A 31 5.40 6.71 -9.47
N PHE A 32 4.36 6.32 -10.17
CA PHE A 32 4.48 6.04 -11.61
C PHE A 32 3.11 6.02 -12.25
N GLN A 33 3.01 6.42 -13.49
CA GLN A 33 1.75 6.29 -14.21
C GLN A 33 2.05 6.12 -15.69
N ASN A 34 1.25 5.32 -16.37
CA ASN A 34 1.44 5.06 -17.78
C ASN A 34 0.16 4.50 -18.37
N ARG A 35 -0.05 4.74 -19.65
CA ARG A 35 -1.22 4.19 -20.31
C ARG A 35 -1.11 2.70 -20.50
N GLU A 36 0.12 2.18 -20.63
CA GLU A 36 0.32 0.76 -20.84
C GLU A 36 0.39 0.02 -19.51
N TYR A 37 -0.53 -0.89 -19.34
CA TYR A 37 -0.59 -1.64 -18.09
C TYR A 37 0.71 -2.42 -17.84
N ALA A 38 1.30 -2.96 -18.90
CA ALA A 38 2.52 -3.75 -18.73
C ALA A 38 3.64 -2.93 -18.10
N LYS A 39 3.73 -1.65 -18.46
CA LYS A 39 4.74 -0.80 -17.88
C LYS A 39 4.43 -0.50 -16.41
N ALA A 40 3.17 -0.27 -16.12
CA ALA A 40 2.76 -0.04 -14.73
C ALA A 40 2.99 -1.30 -13.89
N GLN A 41 2.75 -2.47 -14.47
CA GLN A 41 2.96 -3.73 -13.75
C GLN A 41 4.44 -3.92 -13.42
N ARG A 42 5.32 -3.58 -14.34
CA ARG A 42 6.75 -3.67 -14.07
C ARG A 42 7.17 -2.69 -12.99
N ALA A 43 6.63 -1.49 -13.04
CA ALA A 43 6.94 -0.48 -12.02
C ALA A 43 6.43 -0.93 -10.67
N PHE A 44 5.26 -1.55 -10.63
CA PHE A 44 4.68 -2.08 -9.42
C PHE A 44 5.57 -3.17 -8.83
N ASN A 45 6.01 -4.12 -9.66
CA ASN A 45 6.85 -5.21 -9.19
C ASN A 45 8.17 -4.68 -8.64
N LEU A 46 8.74 -3.71 -9.31
CA LEU A 46 9.99 -3.12 -8.87
C LEU A 46 9.80 -2.38 -7.55
N ALA A 47 8.72 -1.66 -7.42
CA ALA A 47 8.45 -0.93 -6.19
C ALA A 47 8.25 -1.87 -5.01
N CYS A 48 7.54 -2.97 -5.21
CA CYS A 48 7.34 -3.93 -4.15
C CYS A 48 8.69 -4.47 -3.68
N SER A 49 9.58 -4.72 -4.61
CA SER A 49 10.89 -5.22 -4.28
C SER A 49 11.75 -4.16 -3.60
N GLN A 50 11.77 -2.95 -4.14
CA GLN A 50 12.62 -1.91 -3.60
C GLN A 50 12.15 -1.38 -2.25
N LEU A 51 10.87 -1.20 -2.10
CA LEU A 51 10.34 -0.60 -0.88
C LEU A 51 9.99 -1.63 0.19
N GLY A 52 9.86 -2.89 -0.21
CA GLY A 52 9.57 -3.95 0.74
C GLY A 52 8.25 -3.76 1.46
N ARG A 53 7.27 -3.19 0.77
CA ARG A 53 5.96 -2.91 1.37
C ARG A 53 4.89 -3.62 0.60
N ASN A 54 3.77 -3.83 1.24
CA ASN A 54 2.64 -4.48 0.58
C ASN A 54 1.43 -3.57 0.42
N ASP A 55 1.61 -2.27 0.66
CA ASP A 55 0.51 -1.30 0.48
C ASP A 55 0.68 -0.55 -0.83
N ILE A 56 1.15 -1.21 -1.86
CA ILE A 56 1.35 -0.65 -3.18
C ILE A 56 0.36 -1.32 -4.11
N ASP A 57 -0.27 -0.56 -4.97
CA ASP A 57 -1.16 -1.16 -5.96
C ASP A 57 -1.23 -0.32 -7.22
N ILE A 58 -1.88 -0.85 -8.22
CA ILE A 58 -2.09 -0.18 -9.49
C ILE A 58 -3.56 0.15 -9.58
N LYS A 59 -3.87 1.40 -9.87
CA LYS A 59 -5.24 1.81 -10.04
C LYS A 59 -5.42 2.44 -11.40
N LEU A 60 -6.44 2.02 -12.11
CA LEU A 60 -6.74 2.60 -13.41
C LEU A 60 -7.65 3.79 -13.21
N GLU A 61 -7.20 4.95 -13.64
CA GLU A 61 -8.02 6.16 -13.58
C GLU A 61 -7.93 6.83 -14.94
N GLY A 62 -9.09 6.95 -15.61
CA GLY A 62 -9.09 7.42 -16.97
C GLY A 62 -8.24 6.47 -17.80
N PRO A 63 -7.38 6.98 -18.64
CA PRO A 63 -6.55 6.11 -19.46
C PRO A 63 -5.25 5.70 -18.79
N LEU A 64 -5.02 6.13 -17.55
CA LEU A 64 -3.72 5.91 -16.92
C LEU A 64 -3.77 4.85 -15.84
N ASN A 65 -2.76 3.98 -15.85
CA ASN A 65 -2.58 3.02 -14.79
C ASN A 65 -1.60 3.66 -13.81
N LYS A 66 -2.04 3.91 -12.60
CA LYS A 66 -1.25 4.63 -11.61
C LYS A 66 -0.76 3.69 -10.52
N VAL A 67 0.53 3.72 -10.26
CA VAL A 67 1.12 2.92 -9.19
C VAL A 67 1.19 3.82 -7.97
N MET A 68 0.50 3.44 -6.92
CA MET A 68 0.41 4.25 -5.72
C MET A 68 0.83 3.49 -4.49
N VAL A 69 1.39 4.20 -3.54
CA VAL A 69 1.94 3.62 -2.33
C VAL A 69 1.30 4.24 -1.11
N GLY A 70 0.96 3.40 -0.16
CA GLY A 70 0.54 3.84 1.16
C GLY A 70 -0.91 4.24 1.26
N ASN A 71 -1.38 4.36 2.47
CA ASN A 71 -2.72 4.85 2.77
C ASN A 71 -2.53 5.82 3.91
N TYR A 72 -2.70 7.10 3.63
CA TYR A 72 -2.44 8.12 4.63
C TYR A 72 -3.68 8.95 4.91
N ARG A 73 -3.85 9.30 6.16
CA ARG A 73 -5.03 10.04 6.57
C ARG A 73 -4.87 11.52 6.24
N THR A 74 -3.67 12.04 6.36
CA THR A 74 -3.45 13.46 6.17
C THR A 74 -2.44 13.73 5.08
N GLU A 75 -2.50 14.93 4.55
CA GLU A 75 -1.61 15.36 3.51
C GLU A 75 -0.17 15.35 3.99
N ASN A 76 0.07 15.76 5.23
CA ASN A 76 1.42 15.80 5.77
C ASN A 76 2.03 14.41 5.88
N GLU A 77 1.24 13.42 6.22
CA GLU A 77 1.75 12.05 6.28
C GLU A 77 2.18 11.60 4.91
N ALA A 78 1.38 11.90 3.89
CA ALA A 78 1.71 11.50 2.53
C ALA A 78 2.94 12.26 2.05
N LYS A 79 3.08 13.52 2.41
CA LYS A 79 4.22 14.31 2.02
C LYS A 79 5.50 13.72 2.60
N ARG A 80 5.46 13.34 3.88
CA ARG A 80 6.64 12.74 4.50
C ARG A 80 6.95 11.41 3.88
N ALA A 81 5.91 10.66 3.51
CA ALA A 81 6.11 9.37 2.87
C ALA A 81 6.78 9.55 1.51
N ALA A 82 6.35 10.55 0.75
CA ALA A 82 6.96 10.82 -0.56
C ALA A 82 8.43 11.20 -0.37
N GLU A 83 8.71 11.97 0.66
CA GLU A 83 10.09 12.37 0.92
C GLU A 83 10.95 11.17 1.32
N SER A 84 10.38 10.23 2.03
CA SER A 84 11.14 9.08 2.49
C SER A 84 11.55 8.15 1.36
N ILE A 85 10.88 8.20 0.22
CA ILE A 85 11.21 7.36 -0.91
C ILE A 85 11.81 8.13 -2.07
N GLU A 86 12.09 9.43 -1.86
CA GLU A 86 12.59 10.30 -2.89
C GLU A 86 13.88 9.78 -3.49
N ARG A 87 14.66 9.06 -2.72
CA ARG A 87 15.89 8.47 -3.17
C ARG A 87 15.67 7.55 -4.38
N TRP A 88 14.57 6.80 -4.40
CA TRP A 88 14.28 5.91 -5.50
C TRP A 88 13.27 6.50 -6.47
N TYR A 89 12.41 7.36 -5.97
CA TYR A 89 11.32 7.94 -6.76
C TYR A 89 11.30 9.45 -6.57
N PRO A 90 12.23 10.16 -7.19
CA PRO A 90 12.32 11.61 -6.97
C PRO A 90 11.12 12.41 -7.46
N ASN A 91 10.33 11.82 -8.34
CA ASN A 91 9.13 12.50 -8.83
C ASN A 91 7.87 12.05 -8.11
N ALA A 92 8.00 11.28 -7.05
CA ALA A 92 6.83 10.84 -6.30
C ALA A 92 6.16 12.04 -5.63
N PHE A 93 4.85 12.04 -5.62
CA PHE A 93 4.14 13.12 -4.94
C PHE A 93 2.81 12.64 -4.40
N LYS A 94 2.28 13.37 -3.43
CA LYS A 94 1.04 13.01 -2.78
C LYS A 94 -0.15 13.32 -3.68
N VAL A 95 -1.15 12.45 -3.61
CA VAL A 95 -2.38 12.65 -4.36
C VAL A 95 -3.56 12.30 -3.47
N ARG A 96 -4.67 12.95 -3.68
CA ARG A 96 -5.90 12.62 -2.97
C ARG A 96 -6.41 11.30 -3.52
N ALA A 97 -6.89 10.44 -2.64
CA ALA A 97 -7.39 9.15 -3.08
C ALA A 97 -8.23 8.53 -1.98
N MET A 98 -9.01 7.53 -2.34
CA MET A 98 -9.70 6.77 -1.32
C MET A 98 -8.68 5.82 -0.71
N VAL A 99 -8.68 5.73 0.60
CA VAL A 99 -7.73 4.91 1.32
C VAL A 99 -8.49 3.98 2.27
N HIS A 100 -7.81 2.95 2.74
CA HIS A 100 -8.40 2.01 3.68
C HIS A 100 -7.57 2.06 4.95
N LEU A 101 -8.15 2.60 5.98
CA LEU A 101 -7.46 2.78 7.26
C LEU A 101 -8.32 2.26 8.39
N PRO A 102 -7.71 1.92 9.52
CA PRO A 102 -8.51 1.47 10.66
C PRO A 102 -9.44 2.56 11.12
N SER A 103 -10.57 2.14 11.62
CA SER A 103 -11.53 3.07 12.16
C SER A 103 -10.91 3.77 13.36
N ASP A 104 -11.30 4.99 13.59
CA ASP A 104 -10.80 5.71 14.72
C ASP A 104 -11.47 5.34 15.99
N ARG A 105 -12.40 4.47 16.02
CA ARG A 105 -13.04 4.17 17.25
C ARG A 105 -12.68 2.95 17.85
#